data_1f52fb388e651580c26ca09b5921d891
#
_entry.id   1f52fb388e651580c26ca09b5921d891
#
_cell.length_a   1.000
_cell.length_b   1.000
_cell.length_c   1.000
_cell.angle_alpha   90.00
_cell.angle_beta   90.00
_cell.angle_gamma   90.00
#
_symmetry.space_group_name_H-M   'P 1'
#
loop_
_entity.id
_entity.type
_entity.pdbx_description
1 polymer ?
#
loop_
_entity_poly.entity_id
_entity_poly.type
_entity_poly.pdbx_seq_one_letter_code
_entity_poly.pdbx_strand_id
1 'polypeptide(L)' 'NNGERLETYVIEGEKNSGEITLNGPAARKVQKGDVIIIISYCSVLFEKARDYTPALIFPNEGTNLLQ' A
#
# COMPACT_ATOMS: atom_id res chain seq x y z
N ASN A 1 3.80 -10.21 -6.63
CA ASN A 1 4.21 -10.74 -7.95
C ASN A 1 3.42 -11.97 -8.38
N ASN A 2 2.42 -12.35 -7.61
CA ASN A 2 1.63 -13.54 -7.89
C ASN A 2 0.19 -13.24 -8.32
N GLY A 3 -0.14 -11.96 -8.52
CA GLY A 3 -1.49 -11.57 -8.92
C GLY A 3 -2.52 -11.56 -7.80
N GLU A 4 -2.12 -11.82 -6.58
CA GLU A 4 -3.05 -11.85 -5.45
C GLU A 4 -3.53 -10.45 -5.09
N ARG A 5 -4.78 -10.38 -4.62
CA ARG A 5 -5.42 -9.14 -4.16
C ARG A 5 -6.12 -9.41 -2.84
N LEU A 6 -6.05 -8.44 -1.95
CA LEU A 6 -6.75 -8.52 -0.68
C LEU A 6 -7.07 -7.13 -0.14
N GLU A 7 -8.02 -7.06 0.75
CA GLU A 7 -8.33 -5.84 1.48
C GLU A 7 -8.05 -6.07 2.96
N THR A 8 -7.51 -5.06 3.60
CA THR A 8 -7.17 -5.15 5.01
C THR A 8 -7.09 -3.76 5.62
N TYR A 9 -6.80 -3.70 6.90
CA TYR A 9 -6.53 -2.43 7.58
C TYR A 9 -5.04 -2.31 7.83
N VAL A 10 -4.58 -1.10 8.11
CA VAL A 10 -3.17 -0.86 8.36
C VAL A 10 -2.89 -0.75 9.85
N ILE A 11 -1.72 -1.20 10.23
CA ILE A 11 -1.20 -1.06 11.58
C ILE A 11 0.08 -0.24 11.46
N GLU A 12 0.19 0.81 12.26
CA GLU A 12 1.35 1.67 12.20
C GLU A 12 2.60 0.93 12.65
N GLY A 13 3.62 0.98 11.82
CA GLY A 13 4.91 0.43 12.16
C GLY A 13 5.86 1.51 12.65
N GLU A 14 7.14 1.18 12.72
CA GLU A 14 8.16 2.13 13.14
C GLU A 14 8.44 3.12 12.03
N LYS A 15 8.43 4.41 12.38
CA LYS A 15 8.65 5.48 11.42
C LYS A 15 10.05 5.37 10.82
N ASN A 16 10.12 5.57 9.50
CA ASN A 16 11.38 5.55 8.73
C ASN A 16 12.07 4.18 8.69
N SER A 17 11.40 3.12 9.11
CA SER A 17 11.97 1.77 9.02
C SER A 17 11.89 1.17 7.62
N GLY A 18 10.92 1.62 6.83
CA GLY A 18 10.66 1.01 5.52
C GLY A 18 10.04 -0.37 5.61
N GLU A 19 9.62 -0.79 6.80
CA GLU A 19 9.06 -2.13 7.00
C GLU A 19 7.67 -2.23 6.43
N ILE A 20 7.43 -3.30 5.68
CA ILE A 20 6.09 -3.66 5.22
C ILE A 20 5.91 -5.13 5.56
N THR A 21 4.95 -5.41 6.43
CA THR A 21 4.72 -6.76 6.93
C THR A 21 3.24 -7.10 6.82
N LEU A 22 2.94 -8.30 6.32
CA LEU A 22 1.58 -8.83 6.31
C LEU A 22 1.46 -9.90 7.39
N ASN A 23 0.48 -9.73 8.26
CA ASN A 23 0.26 -10.62 9.40
C ASN A 23 -0.95 -11.52 9.18
N GLY A 24 -0.98 -12.63 9.92
CA GLY A 24 -2.13 -13.53 9.93
C GLY A 24 -2.37 -14.19 8.58
N PRO A 25 -3.63 -14.45 8.21
CA PRO A 25 -3.94 -15.13 6.94
C PRO A 25 -3.42 -14.39 5.71
N ALA A 26 -3.31 -13.07 5.75
CA ALA A 26 -2.80 -12.29 4.63
C ALA A 26 -1.35 -12.65 4.30
N ALA A 27 -0.58 -13.10 5.29
CA ALA A 27 0.82 -13.47 5.07
C ALA A 27 0.99 -14.62 4.07
N ARG A 28 -0.05 -15.42 3.88
CA ARG A 28 0.00 -16.54 2.94
C ARG A 28 -0.06 -16.10 1.48
N LYS A 29 -0.45 -14.87 1.23
CA LYS A 29 -0.62 -14.36 -0.13
C LYS A 29 0.64 -13.72 -0.69
N VAL A 30 1.66 -13.55 0.13
CA VAL A 30 2.89 -12.87 -0.26
C VAL A 30 4.10 -13.65 0.21
N GLN A 31 5.24 -13.34 -0.42
CA GLN A 31 6.54 -13.84 -0.01
C GLN A 31 7.47 -12.67 0.18
N LYS A 32 8.44 -12.82 1.06
CA LYS A 32 9.47 -11.82 1.24
C LYS A 32 10.14 -11.51 -0.10
N GLY A 33 10.27 -10.23 -0.40
CA GLY A 33 10.85 -9.78 -1.65
C GLY A 33 9.83 -9.45 -2.74
N ASP A 34 8.57 -9.76 -2.53
CA ASP A 34 7.52 -9.40 -3.49
C ASP A 34 7.40 -7.89 -3.61
N VAL A 35 7.06 -7.43 -4.80
CA VAL A 35 6.67 -6.04 -5.04
C VAL A 35 5.17 -5.96 -4.89
N ILE A 36 4.70 -4.98 -4.12
CA ILE A 36 3.27 -4.82 -3.86
C ILE A 36 2.80 -3.44 -4.26
N ILE A 37 1.50 -3.32 -4.47
CA ILE A 37 0.84 -2.06 -4.72
C ILE A 37 -0.20 -1.87 -3.60
N ILE A 38 -0.12 -0.75 -2.92
CA ILE A 38 -1.04 -0.41 -1.83
C ILE A 38 -1.97 0.69 -2.33
N ILE A 39 -3.28 0.45 -2.22
CA ILE A 39 -4.30 1.39 -2.67
C ILE A 39 -5.21 1.69 -1.50
N SER A 40 -5.40 2.97 -1.23
CA SER A 40 -6.41 3.41 -0.27
C SER A 40 -7.51 4.16 -1.01
N TYR A 41 -8.73 4.08 -0.48
CA TYR A 41 -9.90 4.66 -1.10
C TYR A 41 -10.50 5.72 -0.20
N CYS A 42 -11.13 6.71 -0.81
CA CYS A 42 -11.91 7.68 -0.09
C CYS A 42 -13.20 7.97 -0.84
N SER A 43 -14.18 8.52 -0.14
CA SER A 43 -15.43 8.98 -0.75
C SER A 43 -15.38 10.48 -0.91
N VAL A 44 -15.80 10.97 -2.06
CA VAL A 44 -15.90 12.42 -2.32
C VAL A 44 -17.26 12.71 -2.92
N LEU A 45 -17.71 13.95 -2.81
CA LEU A 45 -18.93 14.39 -3.47
C LEU A 45 -18.78 14.22 -4.98
N PHE A 46 -19.85 13.80 -5.64
CA PHE A 46 -19.82 13.54 -7.08
C PHE A 46 -19.35 14.75 -7.88
N GLU A 47 -19.83 15.94 -7.53
CA GLU A 47 -19.44 17.15 -8.23
C GLU A 47 -17.98 17.53 -8.04
N LYS A 48 -17.31 16.98 -7.04
CA LYS A 48 -15.88 17.19 -6.80
C LYS A 48 -15.00 16.07 -7.31
N ALA A 49 -15.59 14.94 -7.66
CA ALA A 49 -14.82 13.78 -8.09
C ALA A 49 -14.03 14.04 -9.36
N ARG A 50 -14.59 14.85 -10.25
CA ARG A 50 -13.95 15.21 -11.53
C ARG A 50 -12.61 15.89 -11.33
N ASP A 51 -12.50 16.72 -10.31
CA ASP A 51 -11.30 17.52 -10.05
C ASP A 51 -10.37 16.87 -9.03
N TYR A 52 -10.72 15.69 -8.54
CA TYR A 52 -9.91 14.99 -7.55
C TYR A 52 -8.73 14.31 -8.23
N THR A 53 -7.55 14.53 -7.68
CA THR A 53 -6.32 13.92 -8.20
C THR A 53 -5.74 13.00 -7.12
N PRO A 54 -5.68 11.69 -7.36
CA PRO A 54 -5.05 10.78 -6.39
C PRO A 54 -3.57 11.08 -6.23
N ALA A 55 -3.05 10.84 -5.04
CA ALA A 55 -1.61 10.88 -4.82
C ALA A 55 -0.99 9.56 -5.29
N LEU A 56 0.07 9.67 -6.08
CA LEU A 56 0.83 8.51 -6.53
C LEU A 56 2.22 8.58 -5.90
N ILE A 57 2.58 7.55 -5.16
CA ILE A 57 3.84 7.52 -4.42
C ILE A 57 4.64 6.31 -4.84
N PHE A 58 5.89 6.53 -5.24
CA PHE A 58 6.80 5.48 -5.68
C PHE A 58 8.01 5.45 -4.75
N PRO A 59 7.93 4.70 -3.64
CA PRO A 59 9.05 4.57 -2.72
C PRO A 59 10.25 3.88 -3.39
N ASN A 60 11.42 4.11 -2.83
CA ASN A 60 12.62 3.40 -3.25
C ASN A 60 12.44 1.91 -3.00
N GLU A 61 12.65 1.07 -4.01
CA GLU A 61 12.40 -0.36 -3.90
C GLU A 61 13.33 -1.07 -2.92
N GLY A 62 14.52 -0.55 -2.74
CA GLY A 62 15.47 -1.18 -1.82
C GLY A 62 15.21 -0.85 -0.36
N THR A 63 14.65 0.33 -0.07
CA THR A 63 14.47 0.80 1.31
C THR A 63 13.02 1.00 1.71
N ASN A 64 12.10 1.06 0.74
CA ASN A 64 10.68 1.42 0.94
C ASN A 64 10.49 2.83 1.50
N LEU A 65 11.49 3.67 1.40
CA LEU A 65 11.41 5.05 1.88
C LEU A 65 11.18 6.00 0.71
N LEU A 66 10.60 7.15 1.02
CA LEU A 66 10.39 8.19 0.02
C LEU A 66 11.75 8.79 -0.38
N GLN A 67 11.82 9.12 -1.64
CA GLN A 67 13.03 9.73 -2.19
C GLN A 67 12.98 11.25 -2.06
#